data_c2ab79bed894db558b15948e14b02943
#
_entry.id   c2ab79bed894db558b15948e14b02943
#
_cell.length_a   1.000
_cell.length_b   1.000
_cell.length_c   1.000
_cell.angle_alpha   90.00
_cell.angle_beta   90.00
_cell.angle_gamma   90.00
#
_symmetry.space_group_name_H-M   'P 1'
#
loop_
_entity.id
_entity.type
_entity.pdbx_description
1 polymer ?
#
loop_
_entity_poly.entity_id
_entity_poly.type
_entity_poly.pdbx_seq_one_letter_code
_entity_poly.pdbx_strand_id
1 'polypeptide(L)'
;MWQGGGKGYKNLVMVTLGTGVGGGVIINEKIIPGSDGAAGEIGHLRVKERETETCGCGNHGCLEQYASATGIARVTKKYLEEHDDETVLRNTPELTAKAIFDAAKLGDEVAIKMVDETAKILAKGLSLVACVVNPQVFVIGGGMSKAGDFLIEQVQKLSLIHISEPTRPISI
;
A
#
# COMPACT_ATOMS: atom_id res chain seq x y z
N MET A 1 -19.44 17.22 -0.59
CA MET A 1 -18.37 17.84 -1.42
C MET A 1 -17.05 17.26 -0.94
N TRP A 2 -16.32 16.60 -1.82
CA TRP A 2 -15.05 15.94 -1.50
C TRP A 2 -13.97 17.00 -1.22
N GLN A 3 -13.14 16.77 -0.21
CA GLN A 3 -12.01 17.63 0.17
C GLN A 3 -10.69 16.84 0.04
N GLY A 4 -9.57 17.53 0.10
CA GLY A 4 -8.25 16.88 -0.04
C GLY A 4 -7.95 16.40 -1.46
N GLY A 5 -7.16 15.35 -1.59
CA GLY A 5 -6.67 14.81 -2.86
C GLY A 5 -7.75 14.30 -3.83
N GLY A 6 -8.97 14.06 -3.34
CA GLY A 6 -10.11 13.65 -4.17
C GLY A 6 -10.93 14.80 -4.77
N LYS A 7 -10.57 16.05 -4.48
CA LYS A 7 -11.35 17.22 -4.95
C LYS A 7 -11.31 17.33 -6.47
N GLY A 8 -12.50 17.42 -7.08
CA GLY A 8 -12.66 17.61 -8.53
C GLY A 8 -12.76 16.31 -9.35
N TYR A 9 -12.51 15.15 -8.74
CA TYR A 9 -12.67 13.86 -9.40
C TYR A 9 -14.04 13.24 -9.11
N LYS A 10 -14.64 12.64 -10.13
CA LYS A 10 -15.94 11.96 -10.04
C LYS A 10 -15.82 10.45 -9.79
N ASN A 11 -14.72 9.86 -10.28
CA ASN A 11 -14.42 8.45 -10.16
C ASN A 11 -13.06 8.29 -9.49
N LEU A 12 -13.04 7.82 -8.26
CA LEU A 12 -11.80 7.65 -7.51
C LEU A 12 -11.85 6.42 -6.61
N VAL A 13 -10.68 5.93 -6.28
CA VAL A 13 -10.52 4.91 -5.25
C VAL A 13 -9.70 5.52 -4.10
N MET A 14 -10.29 5.54 -2.93
CA MET A 14 -9.59 5.88 -1.69
C MET A 14 -8.90 4.65 -1.14
N VAL A 15 -7.65 4.81 -0.71
CA VAL A 15 -6.85 3.75 -0.09
C VAL A 15 -6.31 4.27 1.24
N THR A 16 -6.58 3.60 2.32
CA THR A 16 -6.05 3.96 3.64
C THR A 16 -4.98 2.96 4.07
N LEU A 17 -3.77 3.46 4.27
CA LEU A 17 -2.62 2.69 4.74
C LEU A 17 -2.37 3.00 6.22
N GLY A 18 -2.88 2.14 7.09
CA GLY A 18 -2.76 2.20 8.55
C GLY A 18 -2.26 0.88 9.10
N THR A 19 -2.81 0.45 10.25
CA THR A 19 -2.57 -0.89 10.82
C THR A 19 -2.91 -1.98 9.80
N GLY A 20 -3.99 -1.78 9.02
CA GLY A 20 -4.37 -2.57 7.86
C GLY A 20 -4.40 -1.74 6.58
N VAL A 21 -4.99 -2.30 5.53
CA VAL A 21 -5.28 -1.62 4.25
C VAL A 21 -6.78 -1.59 4.06
N GLY A 22 -7.36 -0.39 4.10
CA GLY A 22 -8.76 -0.16 3.77
C GLY A 22 -8.93 0.49 2.40
N GLY A 23 -10.13 0.43 1.85
CA GLY A 23 -10.46 1.08 0.60
C GLY A 23 -11.89 1.60 0.53
N GLY A 24 -12.12 2.47 -0.43
CA GLY A 24 -13.45 2.97 -0.77
C GLY A 24 -13.52 3.34 -2.25
N VAL A 25 -14.60 2.95 -2.90
CA VAL A 25 -14.82 3.18 -4.33
C VAL A 25 -15.89 4.23 -4.52
N ILE A 26 -15.58 5.24 -5.34
CA ILE A 26 -16.50 6.32 -5.68
C ILE A 26 -16.63 6.37 -7.20
N ILE A 27 -17.85 6.26 -7.69
CA ILE A 27 -18.19 6.32 -9.11
C ILE A 27 -19.31 7.34 -9.32
N ASN A 28 -19.11 8.26 -10.28
CA ASN A 28 -20.04 9.36 -10.54
C ASN A 28 -20.43 10.13 -9.26
N GLU A 29 -19.40 10.46 -8.45
CA GLU A 29 -19.57 11.18 -7.17
C GLU A 29 -20.35 10.42 -6.10
N LYS A 30 -20.64 9.13 -6.29
CA LYS A 30 -21.36 8.28 -5.35
C LYS A 30 -20.46 7.18 -4.79
N ILE A 31 -20.55 6.98 -3.48
CA ILE A 31 -19.89 5.84 -2.82
C ILE A 31 -20.58 4.56 -3.31
N ILE A 32 -19.78 3.56 -3.63
CA ILE A 32 -20.22 2.23 -4.00
C ILE A 32 -20.12 1.33 -2.76
N PRO A 33 -21.22 1.03 -2.07
CA PRO A 33 -21.20 0.20 -0.86
C PRO A 33 -21.11 -1.30 -1.17
N GLY A 34 -21.51 -1.72 -2.39
CA GLY A 34 -21.77 -3.12 -2.68
C GLY A 34 -23.12 -3.58 -2.15
N SER A 35 -23.43 -4.87 -2.30
CA SER A 35 -24.72 -5.44 -1.90
C SER A 35 -24.91 -5.47 -0.37
N ASP A 36 -23.83 -5.67 0.36
CA ASP A 36 -23.77 -5.87 1.81
C ASP A 36 -22.71 -5.01 2.51
N GLY A 37 -22.24 -3.94 1.84
CA GLY A 37 -21.29 -2.98 2.41
C GLY A 37 -19.81 -3.37 2.26
N ALA A 38 -19.48 -4.47 1.58
CA ALA A 38 -18.11 -4.98 1.46
C ALA A 38 -17.35 -4.48 0.23
N ALA A 39 -17.91 -3.55 -0.55
CA ALA A 39 -17.18 -2.99 -1.68
C ALA A 39 -16.00 -2.12 -1.20
N GLY A 40 -14.84 -2.32 -1.82
CA GLY A 40 -13.64 -1.58 -1.47
C GLY A 40 -12.73 -2.26 -0.45
N GLU A 41 -13.01 -3.50 -0.05
CA GLU A 41 -12.14 -4.32 0.80
C GLU A 41 -10.85 -4.75 0.08
N ILE A 42 -10.15 -3.75 -0.50
CA ILE A 42 -8.95 -3.95 -1.33
C ILE A 42 -7.77 -4.53 -0.57
N GLY A 43 -7.73 -4.35 0.76
CA GLY A 43 -6.72 -4.93 1.63
C GLY A 43 -6.69 -6.45 1.58
N HIS A 44 -7.80 -7.08 1.20
CA HIS A 44 -7.93 -8.52 1.09
C HIS A 44 -7.73 -9.08 -0.33
N LEU A 45 -7.32 -8.24 -1.28
CA LEU A 45 -6.86 -8.69 -2.59
C LEU A 45 -5.65 -9.61 -2.43
N ARG A 46 -5.71 -10.80 -3.02
CA ARG A 46 -4.60 -11.75 -3.01
C ARG A 46 -3.50 -11.30 -3.98
N VAL A 47 -2.36 -10.86 -3.44
CA VAL A 47 -1.21 -10.35 -4.20
C VAL A 47 0.00 -11.29 -4.20
N LYS A 48 0.05 -12.23 -3.25
CA LYS A 48 1.07 -13.28 -3.13
C LYS A 48 0.39 -14.65 -3.08
N GLU A 49 0.84 -15.59 -3.92
CA GLU A 49 0.24 -16.93 -4.01
C GLU A 49 0.77 -17.91 -2.95
N ARG A 50 2.05 -17.75 -2.56
CA ARG A 50 2.76 -18.69 -1.69
C ARG A 50 2.95 -18.17 -0.26
N GLU A 51 2.02 -17.32 0.22
CA GLU A 51 2.04 -16.90 1.61
C GLU A 51 1.46 -18.02 2.50
N THR A 52 2.17 -18.34 3.57
CA THR A 52 1.77 -19.38 4.52
C THR A 52 1.09 -18.81 5.76
N GLU A 53 1.35 -17.54 6.09
CA GLU A 53 0.71 -16.89 7.22
C GLU A 53 -0.71 -16.46 6.87
N THR A 54 -1.64 -16.73 7.78
CA THR A 54 -3.05 -16.38 7.62
C THR A 54 -3.26 -14.89 7.87
N CYS A 55 -3.98 -14.23 6.96
CA CYS A 55 -4.51 -12.88 7.16
C CYS A 55 -5.67 -12.90 8.17
N GLY A 56 -5.94 -11.77 8.81
CA GLY A 56 -7.08 -11.63 9.73
C GLY A 56 -8.44 -11.98 9.12
N CYS A 57 -8.57 -11.94 7.79
CA CYS A 57 -9.79 -12.37 7.08
C CYS A 57 -9.87 -13.90 6.84
N GLY A 58 -8.89 -14.68 7.28
CA GLY A 58 -8.81 -16.12 7.07
C GLY A 58 -8.12 -16.55 5.76
N ASN A 59 -7.84 -15.64 4.83
CA ASN A 59 -7.13 -15.91 3.59
C ASN A 59 -5.60 -15.75 3.75
N HIS A 60 -4.85 -16.04 2.68
CA HIS A 60 -3.40 -15.92 2.62
C HIS A 60 -2.98 -15.01 1.46
N GLY A 61 -1.91 -14.25 1.65
CA GLY A 61 -1.33 -13.42 0.61
C GLY A 61 -2.13 -12.15 0.30
N CYS A 62 -2.91 -11.65 1.25
CA CYS A 62 -3.65 -10.41 1.15
C CYS A 62 -2.73 -9.20 1.06
N LEU A 63 -3.14 -8.16 0.32
CA LEU A 63 -2.41 -6.90 0.18
C LEU A 63 -2.05 -6.29 1.54
N GLU A 64 -2.95 -6.34 2.50
CA GLU A 64 -2.76 -5.85 3.86
C GLU A 64 -1.56 -6.47 4.58
N GLN A 65 -1.28 -7.76 4.35
CA GLN A 65 -0.15 -8.45 4.97
C GLN A 65 1.22 -7.89 4.54
N TYR A 66 1.27 -7.04 3.53
CA TYR A 66 2.50 -6.47 2.97
C TYR A 66 2.51 -4.95 2.95
N ALA A 67 1.38 -4.32 2.57
CA ALA A 67 1.30 -2.90 2.30
C ALA A 67 0.69 -2.07 3.45
N SER A 68 0.43 -2.68 4.60
CA SER A 68 0.04 -1.98 5.83
C SER A 68 1.24 -1.67 6.72
N ALA A 69 1.04 -0.85 7.74
CA ALA A 69 2.09 -0.56 8.73
C ALA A 69 2.54 -1.83 9.50
N THR A 70 1.60 -2.71 9.83
CA THR A 70 1.93 -4.01 10.44
C THR A 70 2.55 -4.95 9.41
N GLY A 71 2.11 -4.87 8.16
CA GLY A 71 2.60 -5.69 7.07
C GLY A 71 4.08 -5.44 6.76
N ILE A 72 4.49 -4.19 6.55
CA ILE A 72 5.90 -3.87 6.28
C ILE A 72 6.78 -4.24 7.48
N ALA A 73 6.33 -4.01 8.72
CA ALA A 73 7.08 -4.41 9.91
C ALA A 73 7.24 -5.93 9.99
N ARG A 74 6.20 -6.71 9.72
CA ARG A 74 6.22 -8.16 9.67
C ARG A 74 7.22 -8.69 8.62
N VAL A 75 7.12 -8.18 7.40
CA VAL A 75 7.99 -8.62 6.29
C VAL A 75 9.45 -8.27 6.58
N THR A 76 9.69 -7.07 7.12
CA THR A 76 11.05 -6.65 7.50
C THR A 76 11.61 -7.54 8.61
N LYS A 77 10.82 -7.86 9.63
CA LYS A 77 11.25 -8.75 10.71
C LYS A 77 11.67 -10.11 10.16
N LYS A 78 10.84 -10.71 9.30
CA LYS A 78 11.15 -11.99 8.65
C LYS A 78 12.43 -11.90 7.81
N TYR A 79 12.61 -10.82 7.06
CA TYR A 79 13.84 -10.60 6.30
C TYR A 79 15.08 -10.57 7.20
N LEU A 80 15.02 -9.88 8.34
CA LEU A 80 16.13 -9.79 9.30
C LEU A 80 16.44 -11.12 9.99
N GLU A 81 15.46 -12.03 10.12
CA GLU A 81 15.64 -13.38 10.63
C GLU A 81 16.32 -14.32 9.60
N GLU A 82 16.10 -14.08 8.30
CA GLU A 82 16.59 -14.92 7.21
C GLU A 82 17.92 -14.44 6.60
N HIS A 83 18.36 -13.20 6.89
CA HIS A 83 19.54 -12.56 6.29
C HIS A 83 20.37 -11.85 7.34
N ASP A 84 21.69 -11.78 7.13
CA ASP A 84 22.65 -11.16 8.05
C ASP A 84 23.16 -9.78 7.57
N ASP A 85 22.43 -9.13 6.65
CA ASP A 85 22.79 -7.81 6.12
C ASP A 85 22.93 -6.78 7.23
N GLU A 86 23.94 -5.89 7.11
CA GLU A 86 24.10 -4.76 8.02
C GLU A 86 22.97 -3.75 7.86
N THR A 87 22.33 -3.38 8.97
CA THR A 87 21.24 -2.40 9.00
C THR A 87 21.02 -1.88 10.40
N VAL A 88 20.63 -0.60 10.51
CA VAL A 88 20.25 0.01 11.78
C VAL A 88 18.97 -0.61 12.37
N LEU A 89 18.18 -1.29 11.53
CA LEU A 89 16.91 -1.90 11.94
C LEU A 89 17.08 -3.04 12.95
N ARG A 90 18.26 -3.72 12.98
CA ARG A 90 18.55 -4.78 13.93
C ARG A 90 18.62 -4.28 15.37
N ASN A 91 19.05 -3.04 15.56
CA ASN A 91 19.21 -2.41 16.86
C ASN A 91 18.03 -1.49 17.22
N THR A 92 16.97 -1.49 16.42
CA THR A 92 15.78 -0.68 16.68
C THR A 92 14.93 -1.34 17.76
N PRO A 93 14.61 -0.68 18.88
CA PRO A 93 13.87 -1.28 19.99
C PRO A 93 12.50 -1.83 19.61
N GLU A 94 11.84 -1.14 18.68
CA GLU A 94 10.55 -1.53 18.14
C GLU A 94 10.55 -1.33 16.62
N LEU A 95 10.43 -2.43 15.88
CA LEU A 95 10.40 -2.39 14.41
C LEU A 95 9.02 -1.97 13.92
N THR A 96 8.85 -0.69 13.71
CA THR A 96 7.62 -0.08 13.19
C THR A 96 7.79 0.38 11.75
N ALA A 97 6.66 0.58 11.03
CA ALA A 97 6.69 1.19 9.70
C ALA A 97 7.44 2.53 9.71
N LYS A 98 7.19 3.36 10.74
CA LYS A 98 7.89 4.65 10.89
C LYS A 98 9.40 4.47 10.96
N ALA A 99 9.89 3.56 11.80
CA ALA A 99 11.33 3.29 11.93
C ALA A 99 11.95 2.83 10.61
N ILE A 100 11.24 1.97 9.85
CA ILE A 100 11.70 1.48 8.54
C ILE A 100 11.77 2.62 7.54
N PHE A 101 10.73 3.47 7.43
CA PHE A 101 10.75 4.63 6.53
C PHE A 101 11.80 5.65 6.92
N ASP A 102 12.00 5.91 8.21
CA ASP A 102 13.03 6.85 8.68
C ASP A 102 14.44 6.32 8.36
N ALA A 103 14.71 5.02 8.56
CA ALA A 103 15.97 4.40 8.19
C ALA A 103 16.21 4.44 6.66
N ALA A 104 15.18 4.17 5.86
CA ALA A 104 15.27 4.26 4.41
C ALA A 104 15.61 5.67 3.92
N LYS A 105 15.01 6.70 4.51
CA LYS A 105 15.33 8.12 4.21
C LYS A 105 16.77 8.50 4.58
N LEU A 106 17.36 7.81 5.54
CA LEU A 106 18.76 7.99 5.95
C LEU A 106 19.74 7.15 5.13
N GLY A 107 19.25 6.37 4.15
CA GLY A 107 20.08 5.61 3.22
C GLY A 107 20.38 4.18 3.65
N ASP A 108 19.68 3.63 4.67
CA ASP A 108 19.83 2.23 5.04
C ASP A 108 19.34 1.33 3.90
N GLU A 109 20.22 0.51 3.34
CA GLU A 109 19.96 -0.29 2.14
C GLU A 109 18.87 -1.35 2.37
N VAL A 110 18.83 -1.97 3.55
CA VAL A 110 17.80 -2.95 3.89
C VAL A 110 16.44 -2.27 4.01
N ALA A 111 16.38 -1.13 4.68
CA ALA A 111 15.15 -0.37 4.81
C ALA A 111 14.63 0.10 3.45
N ILE A 112 15.50 0.60 2.56
CA ILE A 112 15.15 0.97 1.18
C ILE A 112 14.57 -0.23 0.45
N LYS A 113 15.22 -1.40 0.51
CA LYS A 113 14.74 -2.64 -0.10
C LYS A 113 13.34 -3.02 0.40
N MET A 114 13.08 -2.92 1.70
CA MET A 114 11.78 -3.25 2.27
C MET A 114 10.68 -2.28 1.84
N VAL A 115 10.99 -0.98 1.75
CA VAL A 115 10.06 0.02 1.22
C VAL A 115 9.76 -0.22 -0.26
N ASP A 116 10.77 -0.53 -1.06
CA ASP A 116 10.61 -0.86 -2.49
C ASP A 116 9.73 -2.10 -2.71
N GLU A 117 9.94 -3.15 -1.93
CA GLU A 117 9.09 -4.35 -2.01
C GLU A 117 7.64 -4.05 -1.60
N THR A 118 7.45 -3.23 -0.57
CA THR A 118 6.13 -2.74 -0.15
C THR A 118 5.46 -1.95 -1.27
N ALA A 119 6.20 -1.02 -1.90
CA ALA A 119 5.71 -0.21 -3.01
C ALA A 119 5.32 -1.07 -4.23
N LYS A 120 6.13 -2.08 -4.57
CA LYS A 120 5.83 -3.03 -5.67
C LYS A 120 4.53 -3.79 -5.41
N ILE A 121 4.35 -4.27 -4.20
CA ILE A 121 3.16 -5.04 -3.84
C ILE A 121 1.92 -4.12 -3.81
N LEU A 122 2.06 -2.91 -3.29
CA LEU A 122 0.98 -1.92 -3.32
C LEU A 122 0.61 -1.55 -4.76
N ALA A 123 1.59 -1.24 -5.61
CA ALA A 123 1.35 -0.95 -7.03
C ALA A 123 0.64 -2.10 -7.75
N LYS A 124 1.02 -3.36 -7.47
CA LYS A 124 0.32 -4.55 -7.99
C LYS A 124 -1.14 -4.57 -7.54
N GLY A 125 -1.43 -4.35 -6.27
CA GLY A 125 -2.80 -4.28 -5.75
C GLY A 125 -3.62 -3.17 -6.42
N LEU A 126 -3.05 -1.97 -6.53
CA LEU A 126 -3.71 -0.84 -7.20
C LEU A 126 -3.96 -1.11 -8.69
N SER A 127 -3.04 -1.78 -9.38
CA SER A 127 -3.24 -2.14 -10.80
C SER A 127 -4.41 -3.11 -11.00
N LEU A 128 -4.59 -4.08 -10.10
CA LEU A 128 -5.76 -4.97 -10.14
C LEU A 128 -7.07 -4.20 -9.96
N VAL A 129 -7.10 -3.27 -9.00
CA VAL A 129 -8.25 -2.38 -8.80
C VAL A 129 -8.50 -1.49 -10.02
N ALA A 130 -7.43 -0.96 -10.63
CA ALA A 130 -7.54 -0.13 -11.82
C ALA A 130 -8.17 -0.87 -13.01
N CYS A 131 -7.83 -2.15 -13.19
CA CYS A 131 -8.42 -2.99 -14.24
C CYS A 131 -9.93 -3.20 -14.08
N VAL A 132 -10.43 -3.20 -12.84
CA VAL A 132 -11.85 -3.44 -12.53
C VAL A 132 -12.65 -2.15 -12.48
N VAL A 133 -12.12 -1.13 -11.80
CA VAL A 133 -12.85 0.11 -11.46
C VAL A 133 -12.59 1.22 -12.47
N ASN A 134 -11.42 1.24 -13.12
CA ASN A 134 -10.96 2.30 -14.03
C ASN A 134 -11.09 3.72 -13.42
N PRO A 135 -10.53 4.00 -12.24
CA PRO A 135 -10.69 5.28 -11.56
C PRO A 135 -9.90 6.38 -12.26
N GLN A 136 -10.31 7.65 -12.08
CA GLN A 136 -9.55 8.82 -12.52
C GLN A 136 -8.30 9.05 -11.65
N VAL A 137 -8.40 8.70 -10.36
CA VAL A 137 -7.32 8.92 -9.38
C VAL A 137 -7.41 7.88 -8.25
N PHE A 138 -6.24 7.50 -7.72
CA PHE A 138 -6.14 6.86 -6.42
C PHE A 138 -5.76 7.90 -5.38
N VAL A 139 -6.50 7.97 -4.28
CA VAL A 139 -6.20 8.86 -3.14
C VAL A 139 -5.69 8.00 -2.00
N ILE A 140 -4.42 8.19 -1.63
CA ILE A 140 -3.78 7.42 -0.57
C ILE A 140 -3.75 8.25 0.72
N GLY A 141 -4.31 7.70 1.79
CA GLY A 141 -4.34 8.30 3.11
C GLY A 141 -3.90 7.33 4.21
N GLY A 142 -4.05 7.74 5.46
CA GLY A 142 -3.69 6.92 6.63
C GLY A 142 -2.32 7.24 7.20
N GLY A 143 -1.92 6.51 8.26
CA GLY A 143 -0.67 6.78 8.99
C GLY A 143 0.59 6.65 8.14
N MET A 144 0.61 5.71 7.21
CA MET A 144 1.76 5.48 6.31
C MET A 144 1.90 6.55 5.22
N SER A 145 0.82 7.29 4.87
CA SER A 145 0.93 8.41 3.93
C SER A 145 1.81 9.54 4.47
N LYS A 146 2.01 9.60 5.81
CA LYS A 146 2.98 10.50 6.46
C LYS A 146 4.46 10.15 6.14
N ALA A 147 4.73 8.96 5.60
CA ALA A 147 6.04 8.64 5.01
C ALA A 147 6.35 9.55 3.82
N GLY A 148 5.32 10.25 3.30
CA GLY A 148 5.42 11.29 2.31
C GLY A 148 5.67 10.78 0.91
N ASP A 149 6.27 11.64 0.11
CA ASP A 149 6.51 11.43 -1.31
C ASP A 149 7.33 10.18 -1.60
N PHE A 150 8.17 9.73 -0.65
CA PHE A 150 9.07 8.60 -0.83
C PHE A 150 8.34 7.30 -1.23
N LEU A 151 7.27 6.93 -0.51
CA LEU A 151 6.46 5.75 -0.87
C LEU A 151 5.65 6.00 -2.15
N ILE A 152 5.05 7.19 -2.26
CA ILE A 152 4.17 7.53 -3.39
C ILE A 152 4.94 7.58 -4.71
N GLU A 153 6.14 8.18 -4.73
CA GLU A 153 7.00 8.20 -5.91
C GLU A 153 7.38 6.80 -6.39
N GLN A 154 7.70 5.89 -5.46
CA GLN A 154 8.00 4.50 -5.82
C GLN A 154 6.76 3.79 -6.40
N VAL A 155 5.60 3.96 -5.78
CA VAL A 155 4.34 3.39 -6.27
C VAL A 155 3.98 3.97 -7.65
N GLN A 156 4.15 5.27 -7.87
CA GLN A 156 3.89 5.92 -9.16
C GLN A 156 4.80 5.37 -10.26
N LYS A 157 6.11 5.30 -10.02
CA LYS A 157 7.07 4.72 -10.98
C LYS A 157 6.68 3.29 -11.40
N LEU A 158 6.22 2.49 -10.45
CA LEU A 158 5.86 1.09 -10.68
C LEU A 158 4.49 0.91 -11.32
N SER A 159 3.51 1.76 -10.99
CA SER A 159 2.18 1.72 -11.63
C SER A 159 2.20 2.15 -13.09
N LEU A 160 3.13 3.03 -13.49
CA LEU A 160 3.35 3.39 -14.90
C LEU A 160 3.82 2.20 -15.76
N ILE A 161 4.50 1.23 -15.16
CA ILE A 161 4.99 0.02 -15.85
C ILE A 161 3.86 -1.01 -16.07
N HIS A 162 2.83 -0.99 -15.23
CA HIS A 162 1.78 -2.01 -15.21
C HIS A 162 0.42 -1.58 -15.80
N ILE A 163 0.25 -0.28 -16.08
CA ILE A 163 -0.98 0.27 -16.67
C ILE A 163 -0.57 1.04 -17.93
N SER A 164 -1.01 0.59 -19.06
CA SER A 164 -0.62 1.04 -20.42
C SER A 164 -0.92 2.50 -20.79
N GLU A 165 -1.25 3.36 -19.82
CA GLU A 165 -1.44 4.80 -19.99
C GLU A 165 -0.80 5.57 -18.82
N PRO A 166 0.05 6.57 -19.08
CA PRO A 166 0.95 7.15 -18.07
C PRO A 166 0.33 8.21 -17.15
N THR A 167 -0.97 8.26 -16.94
CA THR A 167 -1.58 9.50 -16.43
C THR A 167 -2.59 9.35 -15.29
N ARG A 168 -2.57 8.27 -14.52
CA ARG A 168 -3.46 8.23 -13.34
C ARG A 168 -2.73 8.81 -12.13
N PRO A 169 -3.10 10.04 -11.69
CA PRO A 169 -2.46 10.63 -10.54
C PRO A 169 -2.74 9.83 -9.28
N ILE A 170 -1.72 9.71 -8.43
CA ILE A 170 -1.86 9.29 -7.04
C ILE A 170 -1.76 10.57 -6.22
N SER A 171 -2.72 10.80 -5.33
CA SER A 171 -2.79 11.97 -4.46
C SER A 171 -2.82 11.57 -3.00
N ILE A 172 -2.26 12.40 -2.15
CA ILE A 172 -2.24 12.26 -0.69
C ILE A 172 -3.36 13.10 -0.06
#